data_e4c6f151eefbe6b39949ce3b6633da1c
#
_entry.id   e4c6f151eefbe6b39949ce3b6633da1c
#
_cell.length_a   1.000
_cell.length_b   1.000
_cell.length_c   1.000
_cell.angle_alpha   90.00
_cell.angle_beta   90.00
_cell.angle_gamma   90.00
#
_symmetry.space_group_name_H-M   'P 1'
#
loop_
_entity.id
_entity.type
_entity.pdbx_description
1 polymer ?
#
loop_
_entity_poly.entity_id
_entity_poly.type
_entity_poly.pdbx_seq_one_letter_code
_entity_poly.pdbx_strand_id
1 'polypeptide(L)'
;MAGIALASSIESYQIITKVKPLRDFFLTIFFVTLGMDLAFNNVSQILVAVTIFSGFVLFISPIIVFLILGLLKYKKRTGFMAGLALTQISEFSLIMLYLGNKIGHISEEVLSVITFVGVITFVTSTYFIVNSNYLFKRLMPLLGIFERKSADSETVQEELKDHIILVGANRMGDGILNALID
;
A
#
# COMPACT_ATOMS: atom_id res chain seq x y z
N MET A 1 -10.32 -18.04 3.53
CA MET A 1 -10.62 -19.01 4.60
C MET A 1 -9.35 -19.45 5.34
N ALA A 2 -8.32 -20.03 4.69
CA ALA A 2 -7.09 -20.48 5.37
C ALA A 2 -6.40 -19.38 6.20
N GLY A 3 -6.29 -18.15 5.69
CA GLY A 3 -5.69 -17.03 6.42
C GLY A 3 -6.44 -16.66 7.70
N ILE A 4 -7.77 -16.74 7.69
CA ILE A 4 -8.60 -16.46 8.87
C ILE A 4 -8.40 -17.55 9.92
N ALA A 5 -8.34 -18.80 9.50
CA ALA A 5 -8.11 -19.95 10.40
C ALA A 5 -6.73 -19.90 11.07
N LEU A 6 -5.71 -19.42 10.33
CA LEU A 6 -4.33 -19.29 10.83
C LEU A 6 -4.09 -18.01 11.64
N ALA A 7 -4.93 -16.97 11.47
CA ALA A 7 -4.76 -15.69 12.17
C ALA A 7 -4.88 -15.80 13.69
N SER A 8 -5.66 -16.78 14.19
CA SER A 8 -5.84 -17.05 15.62
C SER A 8 -4.78 -18.00 16.22
N SER A 9 -3.85 -18.50 15.40
CA SER A 9 -2.79 -19.39 15.88
C SER A 9 -1.71 -18.62 16.63
N ILE A 10 -1.22 -19.19 17.72
CA ILE A 10 -0.06 -18.67 18.49
C ILE A 10 1.19 -18.56 17.60
N GLU A 11 1.28 -19.41 16.57
CA GLU A 11 2.40 -19.47 15.62
C GLU A 11 2.19 -18.58 14.38
N SER A 12 1.16 -17.75 14.34
CA SER A 12 0.82 -16.90 13.18
C SER A 12 2.00 -16.08 12.67
N TYR A 13 2.80 -15.52 13.57
CA TYR A 13 4.00 -14.75 13.21
C TYR A 13 5.07 -15.60 12.50
N GLN A 14 5.31 -16.80 12.97
CA GLN A 14 6.28 -17.73 12.33
C GLN A 14 5.81 -18.18 10.96
N ILE A 15 4.51 -18.45 10.82
CA ILE A 15 3.88 -18.83 9.54
C ILE A 15 4.02 -17.68 8.54
N ILE A 16 3.67 -16.44 8.93
CA ILE A 16 3.80 -15.25 8.08
C ILE A 16 5.25 -15.07 7.62
N THR A 17 6.22 -15.20 8.52
CA THR A 17 7.64 -15.03 8.20
C THR A 17 8.15 -16.04 7.17
N LYS A 18 7.64 -17.27 7.20
CA LYS A 18 8.01 -18.32 6.23
C LYS A 18 7.25 -18.22 4.91
N VAL A 19 5.98 -17.81 4.95
CA VAL A 19 5.12 -17.72 3.75
C VAL A 19 5.44 -16.48 2.92
N LYS A 20 5.84 -15.37 3.56
CA LYS A 20 6.13 -14.12 2.86
C LYS A 20 7.20 -14.26 1.76
N PRO A 21 8.40 -14.85 1.99
CA PRO A 21 9.39 -15.01 0.93
C PRO A 21 8.89 -15.90 -0.23
N LEU A 22 8.09 -16.93 0.10
CA LEU A 22 7.50 -17.82 -0.91
C LEU A 22 6.49 -17.07 -1.79
N ARG A 23 5.63 -16.26 -1.18
CA ARG A 23 4.70 -15.38 -1.90
C ARG A 23 5.46 -14.45 -2.84
N ASP A 24 6.50 -13.76 -2.32
CA ASP A 24 7.25 -12.76 -3.08
C ASP A 24 7.99 -13.42 -4.26
N PHE A 25 8.48 -14.65 -4.10
CA PHE A 25 9.07 -15.46 -5.17
C PHE A 25 8.04 -15.77 -6.28
N PHE A 26 6.86 -16.28 -5.91
CA PHE A 26 5.83 -16.60 -6.91
C PHE A 26 5.27 -15.36 -7.60
N LEU A 27 5.10 -14.24 -6.88
CA LEU A 27 4.72 -12.97 -7.47
C LEU A 27 5.75 -12.48 -8.49
N THR A 28 7.04 -12.63 -8.19
CA THR A 28 8.11 -12.25 -9.12
C THR A 28 8.02 -13.06 -10.42
N ILE A 29 7.86 -14.38 -10.33
CA ILE A 29 7.69 -15.24 -11.51
C ILE A 29 6.43 -14.84 -12.29
N PHE A 30 5.31 -14.62 -11.59
CA PHE A 30 4.06 -14.19 -12.21
C PHE A 30 4.24 -12.88 -12.99
N PHE A 31 4.87 -11.85 -12.41
CA PHE A 31 5.09 -10.59 -13.11
C PHE A 31 6.06 -10.70 -14.27
N VAL A 32 7.08 -11.56 -14.17
CA VAL A 32 7.98 -11.85 -15.29
C VAL A 32 7.21 -12.49 -16.45
N THR A 33 6.41 -13.53 -16.18
CA THR A 33 5.61 -14.19 -17.22
C THR A 33 4.57 -13.25 -17.83
N LEU A 34 3.88 -12.47 -17.00
CA LEU A 34 2.92 -11.47 -17.47
C LEU A 34 3.60 -10.41 -18.35
N GLY A 35 4.81 -9.97 -17.97
CA GLY A 35 5.58 -9.03 -18.77
C GLY A 35 6.05 -9.59 -20.11
N MET A 36 6.36 -10.89 -20.18
CA MET A 36 6.74 -11.58 -21.42
C MET A 36 5.55 -11.75 -22.38
N ASP A 37 4.35 -11.92 -21.84
CA ASP A 37 3.11 -12.05 -22.62
C ASP A 37 2.59 -10.68 -23.13
N LEU A 38 3.19 -9.56 -22.72
CA LEU A 38 2.80 -8.24 -23.18
C LEU A 38 3.07 -8.06 -24.67
N ALA A 39 2.01 -7.87 -25.44
CA ALA A 39 2.10 -7.56 -26.86
C ALA A 39 2.40 -6.06 -27.06
N PHE A 40 3.63 -5.73 -27.45
CA PHE A 40 4.02 -4.34 -27.73
C PHE A 40 3.57 -3.84 -29.11
N ASN A 41 2.94 -4.69 -29.93
CA ASN A 41 2.62 -4.37 -31.32
C ASN A 41 1.54 -3.29 -31.49
N ASN A 42 0.69 -3.07 -30.48
CA ASN A 42 -0.44 -2.14 -30.53
C ASN A 42 -0.41 -1.05 -29.44
N VAL A 43 0.76 -0.75 -28.90
CA VAL A 43 0.89 0.23 -27.78
C VAL A 43 0.29 1.58 -28.12
N SER A 44 0.42 2.06 -29.36
CA SER A 44 -0.15 3.33 -29.79
C SER A 44 -1.68 3.40 -29.67
N GLN A 45 -2.37 2.27 -29.87
CA GLN A 45 -3.84 2.19 -29.78
C GLN A 45 -4.34 2.20 -28.34
N ILE A 46 -3.59 1.58 -27.43
CA ILE A 46 -3.95 1.48 -26.00
C ILE A 46 -3.42 2.63 -25.15
N LEU A 47 -2.52 3.47 -25.68
CA LEU A 47 -1.81 4.52 -24.93
C LEU A 47 -2.78 5.51 -24.25
N VAL A 48 -3.84 5.90 -24.92
CA VAL A 48 -4.85 6.82 -24.37
C VAL A 48 -5.54 6.18 -23.17
N ALA A 49 -5.98 4.92 -23.30
CA ALA A 49 -6.62 4.19 -22.21
C ALA A 49 -5.65 4.02 -21.01
N VAL A 50 -4.41 3.60 -21.29
CA VAL A 50 -3.37 3.45 -20.25
C VAL A 50 -3.13 4.76 -19.50
N THR A 51 -3.03 5.88 -20.20
CA THR A 51 -2.82 7.21 -19.61
C THR A 51 -3.99 7.62 -18.72
N ILE A 52 -5.22 7.45 -19.22
CA ILE A 52 -6.43 7.83 -18.47
C ILE A 52 -6.57 6.97 -17.20
N PHE A 53 -6.45 5.66 -17.32
CA PHE A 53 -6.61 4.77 -16.17
C PHE A 53 -5.47 4.90 -15.17
N SER A 54 -4.21 5.08 -15.62
CA SER A 54 -3.09 5.34 -14.73
C SER A 54 -3.28 6.66 -13.99
N GLY A 55 -3.71 7.72 -14.70
CA GLY A 55 -4.02 9.01 -14.08
C GLY A 55 -5.15 8.90 -13.06
N PHE A 56 -6.21 8.14 -13.37
CA PHE A 56 -7.30 7.89 -12.42
C PHE A 56 -6.79 7.21 -11.13
N VAL A 57 -6.05 6.12 -11.26
CA VAL A 57 -5.53 5.36 -10.11
C VAL A 57 -4.54 6.20 -9.30
N LEU A 58 -3.62 6.94 -9.96
CA LEU A 58 -2.57 7.70 -9.28
C LEU A 58 -3.07 8.97 -8.57
N PHE A 59 -4.13 9.60 -9.06
CA PHE A 59 -4.60 10.90 -8.53
C PHE A 59 -5.97 10.82 -7.89
N ILE A 60 -6.94 10.17 -8.55
CA ILE A 60 -8.33 10.15 -8.05
C ILE A 60 -8.47 9.20 -6.86
N SER A 61 -7.87 8.02 -6.95
CA SER A 61 -7.95 7.00 -5.88
C SER A 61 -7.42 7.51 -4.54
N PRO A 62 -6.21 8.10 -4.44
CA PRO A 62 -5.72 8.65 -3.16
C PRO A 62 -6.56 9.81 -2.64
N ILE A 63 -7.14 10.63 -3.53
CA ILE A 63 -8.05 11.71 -3.11
C ILE A 63 -9.31 11.13 -2.46
N ILE A 64 -9.91 10.10 -3.06
CA ILE A 64 -11.10 9.44 -2.51
C ILE A 64 -10.79 8.88 -1.11
N VAL A 65 -9.68 8.15 -0.96
CA VAL A 65 -9.26 7.58 0.32
C VAL A 65 -9.02 8.70 1.36
N PHE A 66 -8.34 9.76 0.97
CA PHE A 66 -8.10 10.91 1.84
C PHE A 66 -9.41 11.57 2.31
N LEU A 67 -10.39 11.74 1.41
CA LEU A 67 -11.70 12.28 1.74
C LEU A 67 -12.48 11.38 2.69
N ILE A 68 -12.50 10.07 2.43
CA ILE A 68 -13.19 9.09 3.29
C ILE A 68 -12.58 9.12 4.71
N LEU A 69 -11.27 9.06 4.82
CA LEU A 69 -10.59 9.10 6.12
C LEU A 69 -10.75 10.46 6.83
N GLY A 70 -10.82 11.54 6.07
CA GLY A 70 -11.16 12.86 6.60
C GLY A 70 -12.59 12.92 7.18
N LEU A 71 -13.57 12.32 6.51
CA LEU A 71 -14.93 12.17 7.01
C LEU A 71 -15.01 11.32 8.28
N LEU A 72 -14.17 10.29 8.37
CA LEU A 72 -14.03 9.43 9.55
C LEU A 72 -13.20 10.07 10.68
N LYS A 73 -12.80 11.35 10.54
CA LYS A 73 -12.04 12.13 11.53
C LYS A 73 -10.64 11.61 11.82
N TYR A 74 -10.02 10.89 10.89
CA TYR A 74 -8.60 10.54 10.98
C TYR A 74 -7.70 11.75 10.75
N LYS A 75 -6.48 11.71 11.32
CA LYS A 75 -5.46 12.77 11.12
C LYS A 75 -5.12 12.91 9.63
N LYS A 76 -4.91 14.12 9.15
CA LYS A 76 -4.55 14.44 7.76
C LYS A 76 -3.37 13.60 7.26
N ARG A 77 -2.33 13.47 8.08
CA ARG A 77 -1.15 12.67 7.75
C ARG A 77 -1.51 11.21 7.53
N THR A 78 -2.35 10.63 8.39
CA THR A 78 -2.82 9.25 8.26
C THR A 78 -3.62 9.06 6.97
N GLY A 79 -4.56 9.97 6.68
CA GLY A 79 -5.36 9.94 5.44
C GLY A 79 -4.50 10.05 4.19
N PHE A 80 -3.52 10.95 4.20
CA PHE A 80 -2.59 11.14 3.08
C PHE A 80 -1.70 9.91 2.86
N MET A 81 -1.09 9.38 3.93
CA MET A 81 -0.24 8.18 3.84
C MET A 81 -1.02 6.95 3.38
N ALA A 82 -2.23 6.75 3.91
CA ALA A 82 -3.12 5.67 3.47
C ALA A 82 -3.54 5.83 2.00
N GLY A 83 -3.86 7.06 1.58
CA GLY A 83 -4.15 7.36 0.17
C GLY A 83 -3.00 6.98 -0.74
N LEU A 84 -1.77 7.38 -0.42
CA LEU A 84 -0.59 7.00 -1.21
C LEU A 84 -0.33 5.49 -1.21
N ALA A 85 -0.53 4.81 -0.10
CA ALA A 85 -0.34 3.36 -0.01
C ALA A 85 -1.33 2.57 -0.88
N LEU A 86 -2.52 3.14 -1.13
CA LEU A 86 -3.56 2.52 -1.96
C LEU A 86 -3.55 3.01 -3.42
N THR A 87 -2.52 3.74 -3.83
CA THR A 87 -2.37 4.34 -5.18
C THR A 87 -1.81 3.34 -6.19
N GLN A 88 -2.30 2.11 -6.19
CA GLN A 88 -1.84 1.09 -7.14
C GLN A 88 -2.95 0.06 -7.39
N ILE A 89 -2.85 -0.64 -8.53
CA ILE A 89 -3.72 -1.79 -8.80
C ILE A 89 -3.30 -2.95 -7.90
N SER A 90 -4.29 -3.73 -7.46
CA SER A 90 -4.04 -4.93 -6.67
C SER A 90 -3.37 -6.03 -7.52
N GLU A 91 -2.35 -6.68 -6.96
CA GLU A 91 -1.70 -7.85 -7.55
C GLU A 91 -2.72 -8.96 -7.86
N PHE A 92 -3.67 -9.19 -6.96
CA PHE A 92 -4.75 -10.17 -7.16
C PHE A 92 -5.66 -9.82 -8.33
N SER A 93 -5.90 -8.53 -8.59
CA SER A 93 -6.69 -8.09 -9.74
C SER A 93 -6.01 -8.50 -11.05
N LEU A 94 -4.68 -8.37 -11.14
CA LEU A 94 -3.92 -8.79 -12.31
C LEU A 94 -3.94 -10.32 -12.50
N ILE A 95 -3.84 -11.09 -11.41
CA ILE A 95 -3.99 -12.56 -11.46
C ILE A 95 -5.37 -12.96 -11.97
N MET A 96 -6.43 -12.32 -11.46
CA MET A 96 -7.80 -12.61 -11.88
C MET A 96 -8.04 -12.23 -13.34
N LEU A 97 -7.49 -11.11 -13.81
CA LEU A 97 -7.56 -10.70 -15.21
C LEU A 97 -6.81 -11.66 -16.13
N TYR A 98 -5.62 -12.09 -15.74
CA TYR A 98 -4.85 -13.08 -16.49
C TYR A 98 -5.61 -14.41 -16.61
N LEU A 99 -6.19 -14.91 -15.50
CA LEU A 99 -7.05 -16.09 -15.55
C LEU A 99 -8.27 -15.88 -16.44
N GLY A 100 -8.94 -14.73 -16.35
CA GLY A 100 -10.08 -14.38 -17.19
C GLY A 100 -9.73 -14.36 -18.68
N ASN A 101 -8.53 -13.91 -19.02
CA ASN A 101 -8.01 -13.98 -20.40
C ASN A 101 -7.78 -15.43 -20.84
N LYS A 102 -7.13 -16.26 -20.02
CA LYS A 102 -6.87 -17.68 -20.34
C LYS A 102 -8.13 -18.51 -20.60
N ILE A 103 -9.24 -18.18 -19.93
CA ILE A 103 -10.55 -18.85 -20.14
C ILE A 103 -11.42 -18.14 -21.19
N GLY A 104 -10.88 -17.11 -21.88
CA GLY A 104 -11.54 -16.42 -22.98
C GLY A 104 -12.61 -15.41 -22.60
N HIS A 105 -12.72 -15.02 -21.31
CA HIS A 105 -13.67 -14.00 -20.86
C HIS A 105 -13.15 -12.56 -21.00
N ILE A 106 -11.83 -12.39 -21.09
CA ILE A 106 -11.17 -11.08 -21.20
C ILE A 106 -10.28 -11.09 -22.44
N SER A 107 -10.38 -10.03 -23.26
CA SER A 107 -9.55 -9.89 -24.47
C SER A 107 -8.09 -9.58 -24.11
N GLU A 108 -7.17 -9.92 -24.99
CA GLU A 108 -5.74 -9.60 -24.84
C GLU A 108 -5.49 -8.09 -24.76
N GLU A 109 -6.30 -7.30 -25.46
CA GLU A 109 -6.20 -5.85 -25.43
C GLU A 109 -6.48 -5.29 -24.02
N VAL A 110 -7.57 -5.74 -23.37
CA VAL A 110 -7.92 -5.34 -22.00
C VAL A 110 -6.86 -5.79 -21.01
N LEU A 111 -6.36 -7.04 -21.14
CA LEU A 111 -5.27 -7.53 -20.29
C LEU A 111 -4.02 -6.67 -20.44
N SER A 112 -3.65 -6.31 -21.69
CA SER A 112 -2.48 -5.46 -21.97
C SER A 112 -2.65 -4.06 -21.35
N VAL A 113 -3.80 -3.40 -21.55
CA VAL A 113 -4.08 -2.08 -20.96
C VAL A 113 -3.89 -2.11 -19.44
N ILE A 114 -4.53 -3.07 -18.75
CA ILE A 114 -4.50 -3.10 -17.28
C ILE A 114 -3.12 -3.51 -16.78
N THR A 115 -2.39 -4.35 -17.51
CA THR A 115 -1.01 -4.69 -17.15
C THR A 115 -0.09 -3.48 -17.24
N PHE A 116 -0.17 -2.67 -18.31
CA PHE A 116 0.60 -1.42 -18.41
C PHE A 116 0.23 -0.44 -17.31
N VAL A 117 -1.07 -0.28 -17.00
CA VAL A 117 -1.52 0.54 -15.87
C VAL A 117 -0.95 0.03 -14.55
N GLY A 118 -0.93 -1.30 -14.34
CA GLY A 118 -0.33 -1.94 -13.17
C GLY A 118 1.14 -1.59 -13.02
N VAL A 119 1.95 -1.78 -14.07
CA VAL A 119 3.39 -1.47 -14.06
C VAL A 119 3.63 0.02 -13.74
N ILE A 120 2.94 0.92 -14.43
CA ILE A 120 3.08 2.37 -14.21
C ILE A 120 2.70 2.74 -12.78
N THR A 121 1.57 2.22 -12.29
CA THR A 121 1.09 2.55 -10.93
C THR A 121 1.98 1.95 -9.86
N PHE A 122 2.54 0.75 -10.02
CA PHE A 122 3.48 0.16 -9.06
C PHE A 122 4.76 0.97 -8.94
N VAL A 123 5.38 1.34 -10.06
CA VAL A 123 6.61 2.13 -10.07
C VAL A 123 6.35 3.50 -9.43
N THR A 124 5.30 4.19 -9.87
CA THR A 124 4.98 5.54 -9.38
C THR A 124 4.55 5.54 -7.92
N SER A 125 3.73 4.56 -7.50
CA SER A 125 3.30 4.41 -6.11
C SER A 125 4.49 4.15 -5.18
N THR A 126 5.42 3.29 -5.56
CA THR A 126 6.64 3.04 -4.80
C THR A 126 7.43 4.33 -4.58
N TYR A 127 7.60 5.13 -5.63
CA TYR A 127 8.25 6.43 -5.53
C TYR A 127 7.50 7.39 -4.59
N PHE A 128 6.17 7.43 -4.67
CA PHE A 128 5.33 8.25 -3.80
C PHE A 128 5.43 7.83 -2.33
N ILE A 129 5.44 6.53 -2.05
CA ILE A 129 5.55 6.00 -0.69
C ILE A 129 6.92 6.35 -0.08
N VAL A 130 8.01 6.13 -0.82
CA VAL A 130 9.36 6.47 -0.36
C VAL A 130 9.51 7.97 -0.06
N ASN A 131 8.91 8.82 -0.89
CA ASN A 131 8.97 10.29 -0.74
C ASN A 131 7.75 10.87 -0.04
N SER A 132 6.93 10.06 0.63
CA SER A 132 5.64 10.47 1.20
C SER A 132 5.73 11.63 2.18
N ASN A 133 6.77 11.69 3.02
CA ASN A 133 6.98 12.80 3.95
C ASN A 133 7.28 14.13 3.23
N TYR A 134 8.06 14.10 2.16
CA TYR A 134 8.35 15.27 1.33
C TYR A 134 7.10 15.74 0.59
N LEU A 135 6.37 14.81 -0.03
CA LEU A 135 5.11 15.09 -0.72
C LEU A 135 4.06 15.67 0.24
N PHE A 136 3.93 15.10 1.44
CA PHE A 136 3.01 15.62 2.45
C PHE A 136 3.31 17.07 2.81
N LYS A 137 4.59 17.39 3.12
CA LYS A 137 4.99 18.76 3.47
C LYS A 137 4.71 19.76 2.33
N ARG A 138 4.89 19.35 1.08
CA ARG A 138 4.70 20.22 -0.10
C ARG A 138 3.21 20.41 -0.45
N LEU A 139 2.38 19.36 -0.25
CA LEU A 139 0.96 19.38 -0.55
C LEU A 139 0.10 19.84 0.64
N MET A 140 0.67 19.92 1.83
CA MET A 140 -0.03 20.33 3.06
C MET A 140 -0.79 21.67 2.92
N PRO A 141 -0.25 22.74 2.30
CA PRO A 141 -0.98 23.99 2.15
C PRO A 141 -2.23 23.85 1.26
N LEU A 142 -2.21 22.94 0.28
CA LEU A 142 -3.38 22.65 -0.56
C LEU A 142 -4.43 21.80 0.18
N LEU A 143 -4.00 20.98 1.12
CA LEU A 143 -4.85 20.12 1.95
C LEU A 143 -5.50 20.89 3.12
N GLY A 144 -5.10 22.14 3.36
CA GLY A 144 -5.65 23.02 4.40
C GLY A 144 -7.14 23.32 4.24
N ILE A 145 -7.67 23.24 3.02
CA ILE A 145 -9.10 23.46 2.72
C ILE A 145 -10.00 22.43 3.43
N PHE A 146 -9.47 21.27 3.80
CA PHE A 146 -10.19 20.20 4.50
C PHE A 146 -9.99 20.23 6.02
N GLU A 147 -9.57 21.38 6.57
CA GLU A 147 -9.34 21.55 8.00
C GLU A 147 -10.64 21.66 8.77
N ARG A 148 -11.19 20.52 9.15
CA ARG A 148 -12.15 20.47 10.26
C ARG A 148 -11.36 20.45 11.58
N LYS A 149 -11.62 21.46 12.41
CA LYS A 149 -11.01 21.75 13.73
C LYS A 149 -11.09 20.62 14.78
N SER A 150 -11.33 19.37 14.42
CA SER A 150 -11.69 18.30 15.35
C SER A 150 -10.66 17.17 15.53
N ALA A 151 -9.49 17.25 14.88
CA ALA A 151 -8.50 16.17 14.96
C ALA A 151 -7.20 16.53 15.70
N ASP A 152 -7.09 17.76 16.16
CA ASP A 152 -6.00 18.20 17.04
C ASP A 152 -6.35 18.01 18.53
N SER A 153 -6.87 16.87 18.90
CA SER A 153 -6.39 16.32 20.14
C SER A 153 -4.95 15.85 19.86
N GLU A 154 -4.02 16.77 19.83
CA GLU A 154 -2.72 16.47 20.37
C GLU A 154 -3.01 15.66 21.65
N THR A 155 -2.77 14.35 21.61
CA THR A 155 -2.14 13.79 22.79
C THR A 155 -0.94 14.70 22.95
N VAL A 156 -1.07 15.68 23.87
CA VAL A 156 0.06 16.29 24.51
C VAL A 156 0.93 15.09 24.81
N GLN A 157 2.00 14.92 24.02
CA GLN A 157 3.09 14.09 24.45
C GLN A 157 3.48 14.82 25.75
N GLU A 158 3.00 14.31 26.88
CA GLU A 158 3.62 14.65 28.15
C GLU A 158 5.09 14.50 27.85
N GLU A 159 5.81 15.61 27.92
CA GLU A 159 7.26 15.57 27.76
C GLU A 159 7.73 14.59 28.81
N LEU A 160 7.92 13.34 28.36
CA LEU A 160 8.44 12.29 29.20
C LEU A 160 9.82 12.76 29.67
N LYS A 161 9.90 13.27 30.89
CA LYS A 161 11.15 13.67 31.53
C LYS A 161 11.60 12.49 32.37
N ASP A 162 12.91 12.29 32.45
CA ASP A 162 13.52 11.24 33.26
C ASP A 162 13.03 9.81 32.95
N HIS A 163 12.95 9.48 31.65
CA HIS A 163 12.52 8.15 31.19
C HIS A 163 13.66 7.40 30.53
N ILE A 164 13.57 6.07 30.55
CA ILE A 164 14.47 5.16 29.88
C ILE A 164 13.72 4.55 28.69
N ILE A 165 14.31 4.60 27.50
CA ILE A 165 13.74 3.97 26.31
C ILE A 165 14.41 2.61 26.09
N LEU A 166 13.67 1.53 26.33
CA LEU A 166 14.11 0.18 26.05
C LEU A 166 13.68 -0.25 24.64
N VAL A 167 14.65 -0.47 23.75
CA VAL A 167 14.38 -0.96 22.39
C VAL A 167 14.73 -2.45 22.31
N GLY A 168 13.70 -3.28 22.10
CA GLY A 168 13.83 -4.73 22.03
C GLY A 168 13.44 -5.44 23.32
N ALA A 169 12.18 -5.86 23.41
CA ALA A 169 11.60 -6.60 24.52
C ALA A 169 11.69 -8.12 24.29
N ASN A 170 12.90 -8.65 24.06
CA ASN A 170 13.18 -10.09 24.08
C ASN A 170 13.67 -10.50 25.48
N ARG A 171 14.04 -11.76 25.68
CA ARG A 171 14.48 -12.31 26.97
C ARG A 171 15.44 -11.43 27.76
N MET A 172 16.31 -10.69 27.08
CA MET A 172 17.26 -9.76 27.69
C MET A 172 16.58 -8.43 28.07
N GLY A 173 15.64 -7.97 27.23
CA GLY A 173 14.84 -6.78 27.52
C GLY A 173 13.90 -6.94 28.71
N ASP A 174 13.28 -8.13 28.85
CA ASP A 174 12.46 -8.46 30.02
C ASP A 174 13.27 -8.48 31.31
N GLY A 175 14.51 -8.98 31.26
CA GLY A 175 15.41 -8.95 32.42
C GLY A 175 15.78 -7.54 32.86
N ILE A 176 16.03 -6.62 31.90
CA ILE A 176 16.31 -5.21 32.16
C ILE A 176 15.05 -4.48 32.69
N LEU A 177 13.89 -4.77 32.10
CA LEU A 177 12.62 -4.18 32.51
C LEU A 177 12.31 -4.53 33.98
N ASN A 178 12.43 -5.79 34.35
CA ASN A 178 12.19 -6.24 35.72
C ASN A 178 13.19 -5.59 36.72
N ALA A 179 14.45 -5.45 36.32
CA ALA A 179 15.47 -4.80 37.18
C ALA A 179 15.30 -3.26 37.30
N LEU A 180 14.47 -2.63 36.47
CA LEU A 180 14.17 -1.20 36.52
C LEU A 180 12.86 -0.90 37.27
N ILE A 181 12.01 -1.91 37.46
CA ILE A 181 10.72 -1.78 38.16
C ILE A 181 10.88 -2.09 39.67
N ASP A 182 11.88 -2.92 40.07
CA ASP A 182 12.27 -3.18 41.45
C ASP A 182 13.12 -2.01 42.01
#